data_198921a826ffa8dba9c9417af0f1a78c
#
_entry.id   198921a826ffa8dba9c9417af0f1a78c
#
_cell.length_a   1.000
_cell.length_b   1.000
_cell.length_c   1.000
_cell.angle_alpha   90.00
_cell.angle_beta   90.00
_cell.angle_gamma   90.00
#
_symmetry.space_group_name_H-M   'P 1'
#
loop_
_entity.id
_entity.type
_entity.pdbx_description
1 polymer ?
#
loop_
_entity_poly.entity_id
_entity_poly.type
_entity_poly.pdbx_seq_one_letter_code
_entity_poly.pdbx_strand_id
1 'polypeptide(L)'
;MHTLRDEIVRFLEQCGFECELLDRMGQEVISVRCGGVESLAVRCVVPWEVCAASPCEASEQAEHLRQLLQSLEADNLETIVITEDRWRTQGDMMRARLLAHLERFTSLYARNCYVKKIEKDVAREFLMANHSYGDAACRYRYGLYRNDSEDGVLVAVATFSNARKWQKGDKTIRSYEWTRYASLPGMRISGGMGKMLKAFIKDVQPDDIMSYADLEWSEGKVYEQLGFVLEGKKEPVMFVVDGEWGRFPVKLGMTEVKPGMTEVKLGMTEVKPGITDGMTGERYFQNLGSNKYRLKLTDYE
;
A
#
# COMPACT_ATOMS: atom_id res chain seq x y z
N MET A 1 6.36 17.30 24.25
CA MET A 1 6.53 16.41 23.08
C MET A 1 5.31 16.63 22.20
N HIS A 2 5.46 16.88 20.91
CA HIS A 2 4.29 16.97 20.02
C HIS A 2 3.82 15.57 19.69
N THR A 3 2.51 15.35 19.73
CA THR A 3 1.89 14.08 19.31
C THR A 3 1.92 13.95 17.79
N LEU A 4 1.75 12.73 17.26
CA LEU A 4 1.60 12.51 15.81
C LEU A 4 0.48 13.38 15.24
N ARG A 5 -0.66 13.46 15.93
CA ARG A 5 -1.79 14.32 15.58
C ARG A 5 -1.38 15.77 15.41
N ASP A 6 -0.67 16.35 16.39
CA ASP A 6 -0.27 17.76 16.36
C ASP A 6 0.68 18.06 15.19
N GLU A 7 1.53 17.10 14.83
CA GLU A 7 2.42 17.23 13.68
C GLU A 7 1.65 17.20 12.35
N ILE A 8 0.66 16.30 12.23
CA ILE A 8 -0.19 16.20 11.03
C ILE A 8 -1.05 17.46 10.89
N VAL A 9 -1.71 17.93 11.96
CA VAL A 9 -2.50 19.18 11.94
C VAL A 9 -1.65 20.35 11.49
N ARG A 10 -0.48 20.54 12.12
CA ARG A 10 0.44 21.63 11.74
C ARG A 10 0.86 21.57 10.28
N PHE A 11 1.17 20.37 9.78
CA PHE A 11 1.51 20.18 8.36
C PHE A 11 0.36 20.56 7.44
N LEU A 12 -0.87 20.16 7.76
CA LEU A 12 -2.06 20.46 6.97
C LEU A 12 -2.38 21.96 6.97
N GLU A 13 -2.30 22.62 8.14
CA GLU A 13 -2.49 24.06 8.27
C GLU A 13 -1.43 24.85 7.49
N GLN A 14 -0.17 24.43 7.52
CA GLN A 14 0.90 25.02 6.70
C GLN A 14 0.62 24.85 5.19
N CYS A 15 -0.08 23.80 4.80
CA CYS A 15 -0.55 23.61 3.44
C CYS A 15 -1.84 24.39 3.12
N GLY A 16 -2.42 25.14 4.08
CA GLY A 16 -3.61 25.97 3.90
C GLY A 16 -4.93 25.19 4.00
N PHE A 17 -4.95 24.05 4.68
CA PHE A 17 -6.19 23.34 5.01
C PHE A 17 -6.76 23.81 6.35
N GLU A 18 -8.08 23.80 6.45
CA GLU A 18 -8.80 23.97 7.72
C GLU A 18 -8.98 22.59 8.36
N CYS A 19 -8.53 22.46 9.60
CA CYS A 19 -8.57 21.23 10.38
C CYS A 19 -9.47 21.39 11.60
N GLU A 20 -10.31 20.38 11.88
CA GLU A 20 -11.13 20.29 13.07
C GLU A 20 -10.90 18.92 13.72
N LEU A 21 -10.78 18.88 15.04
CA LEU A 21 -10.64 17.62 15.77
C LEU A 21 -12.02 17.10 16.17
N LEU A 22 -12.28 15.85 15.80
CA LEU A 22 -13.50 15.13 16.15
C LEU A 22 -13.13 13.94 17.04
N ASP A 23 -13.83 13.76 18.15
CA ASP A 23 -13.79 12.51 18.90
C ASP A 23 -14.72 11.48 18.23
N ARG A 24 -14.17 10.32 17.89
CA ARG A 24 -14.91 9.17 17.37
C ARG A 24 -14.47 7.92 18.10
N MET A 25 -15.35 7.34 18.89
CA MET A 25 -15.08 6.12 19.66
C MET A 25 -13.86 6.25 20.61
N GLY A 26 -13.63 7.45 21.19
CA GLY A 26 -12.48 7.74 22.04
C GLY A 26 -11.16 7.96 21.27
N GLN A 27 -11.20 8.01 19.94
CA GLN A 27 -10.06 8.33 19.07
C GLN A 27 -10.24 9.72 18.46
N GLU A 28 -9.21 10.55 18.53
CA GLU A 28 -9.20 11.84 17.86
C GLU A 28 -8.93 11.66 16.36
N VAL A 29 -9.89 12.11 15.55
CA VAL A 29 -9.84 12.11 14.08
C VAL A 29 -9.75 13.54 13.60
N ILE A 30 -8.87 13.81 12.64
CA ILE A 30 -8.73 15.12 12.03
C ILE A 30 -9.71 15.19 10.86
N SER A 31 -10.71 16.06 10.98
CA SER A 31 -11.61 16.42 9.89
C SER A 31 -10.98 17.54 9.09
N VAL A 32 -10.79 17.33 7.79
CA VAL A 32 -10.13 18.27 6.89
C VAL A 32 -11.13 18.74 5.84
N ARG A 33 -11.31 20.05 5.72
CA ARG A 33 -12.17 20.63 4.67
C ARG A 33 -11.36 20.76 3.38
N CYS A 34 -11.85 20.11 2.33
CA CYS A 34 -11.25 20.10 1.00
C CYS A 34 -12.20 20.78 0.01
N GLY A 35 -11.68 21.60 -0.91
CA GLY A 35 -12.45 22.16 -2.02
C GLY A 35 -12.62 23.68 -2.01
N GLY A 36 -13.15 24.21 -3.12
CA GLY A 36 -13.41 25.63 -3.31
C GLY A 36 -14.83 26.02 -2.86
N VAL A 37 -15.22 27.26 -3.17
CA VAL A 37 -16.46 27.90 -2.70
C VAL A 37 -17.76 27.15 -3.03
N GLU A 38 -17.76 26.22 -4.00
CA GLU A 38 -18.98 25.54 -4.50
C GLU A 38 -19.17 24.09 -4.02
N SER A 39 -18.15 23.45 -3.46
CA SER A 39 -18.24 22.07 -2.96
C SER A 39 -17.24 21.82 -1.83
N LEU A 40 -17.76 21.78 -0.62
CA LEU A 40 -16.97 21.41 0.57
C LEU A 40 -17.04 19.88 0.75
N ALA A 41 -16.02 19.17 0.34
CA ALA A 41 -15.82 17.79 0.73
C ALA A 41 -15.09 17.74 2.08
N VAL A 42 -15.58 16.93 2.99
CA VAL A 42 -14.92 16.63 4.26
C VAL A 42 -14.21 15.29 4.12
N ARG A 43 -12.93 15.27 4.50
CA ARG A 43 -12.14 14.05 4.55
C ARG A 43 -11.57 13.85 5.94
N CYS A 44 -11.41 12.62 6.34
CA CYS A 44 -10.91 12.26 7.65
C CYS A 44 -9.48 11.74 7.57
N VAL A 45 -8.66 12.17 8.53
CA VAL A 45 -7.33 11.62 8.76
C VAL A 45 -7.29 11.05 10.16
N VAL A 46 -6.95 9.77 10.27
CA VAL A 46 -6.77 9.08 11.54
C VAL A 46 -5.28 8.99 11.86
N PRO A 47 -4.77 9.80 12.79
CA PRO A 47 -3.43 9.62 13.34
C PRO A 47 -3.41 8.32 14.18
N TRP A 48 -2.51 7.41 13.87
CA TRP A 48 -2.43 6.13 14.57
C TRP A 48 -1.05 5.95 15.18
N GLU A 49 -0.97 6.12 16.50
CA GLU A 49 0.26 5.95 17.26
C GLU A 49 0.59 4.45 17.40
N VAL A 50 1.87 4.12 17.27
CA VAL A 50 2.36 2.75 17.43
C VAL A 50 2.96 2.61 18.82
N CYS A 51 2.14 2.20 19.78
CA CYS A 51 2.48 2.20 21.19
C CYS A 51 2.19 0.87 21.92
N ALA A 52 1.60 -0.14 21.26
CA ALA A 52 1.29 -1.41 21.90
C ALA A 52 2.54 -2.09 22.46
N ALA A 53 2.50 -2.49 23.74
CA ALA A 53 3.61 -3.15 24.43
C ALA A 53 3.61 -4.67 24.22
N SER A 54 2.55 -5.23 23.60
CA SER A 54 2.42 -6.67 23.34
C SER A 54 1.66 -6.95 22.05
N PRO A 55 1.81 -8.16 21.46
CA PRO A 55 1.02 -8.60 20.33
C PRO A 55 -0.50 -8.60 20.59
N CYS A 56 -0.93 -8.92 21.81
CA CYS A 56 -2.35 -8.91 22.18
C CYS A 56 -2.92 -7.49 22.11
N GLU A 57 -2.25 -6.54 22.73
CA GLU A 57 -2.63 -5.14 22.69
C GLU A 57 -2.64 -4.57 21.26
N ALA A 58 -1.64 -4.93 20.43
CA ALA A 58 -1.61 -4.53 19.02
C ALA A 58 -2.80 -5.10 18.22
N SER A 59 -3.25 -6.32 18.54
CA SER A 59 -4.43 -6.92 17.91
C SER A 59 -5.72 -6.21 18.35
N GLU A 60 -5.85 -5.87 19.63
CA GLU A 60 -6.99 -5.11 20.16
C GLU A 60 -7.05 -3.70 19.54
N GLN A 61 -5.91 -3.03 19.43
CA GLN A 61 -5.80 -1.72 18.76
C GLN A 61 -6.19 -1.82 17.28
N ALA A 62 -5.75 -2.86 16.56
CA ALA A 62 -6.11 -3.07 15.15
C ALA A 62 -7.60 -3.34 14.98
N GLU A 63 -8.24 -4.04 15.91
CA GLU A 63 -9.69 -4.25 15.90
C GLU A 63 -10.45 -2.94 16.17
N HIS A 64 -9.99 -2.16 17.12
CA HIS A 64 -10.55 -0.83 17.39
C HIS A 64 -10.45 0.08 16.15
N LEU A 65 -9.29 0.09 15.48
CA LEU A 65 -9.10 0.85 14.24
C LEU A 65 -10.07 0.40 13.15
N ARG A 66 -10.31 -0.91 12.97
CA ARG A 66 -11.29 -1.41 11.99
C ARG A 66 -12.70 -0.91 12.29
N GLN A 67 -13.13 -0.97 13.54
CA GLN A 67 -14.44 -0.49 13.97
C GLN A 67 -14.60 1.01 13.76
N LEU A 68 -13.55 1.78 14.07
CA LEU A 68 -13.51 3.22 13.79
C LEU A 68 -13.67 3.52 12.29
N LEU A 69 -12.90 2.83 11.43
CA LEU A 69 -12.98 3.02 9.98
C LEU A 69 -14.36 2.65 9.43
N GLN A 70 -14.98 1.57 9.91
CA GLN A 70 -16.35 1.20 9.57
C GLN A 70 -17.38 2.26 9.98
N SER A 71 -17.20 2.87 11.15
CA SER A 71 -18.07 3.97 11.62
C SER A 71 -17.94 5.20 10.72
N LEU A 72 -16.72 5.56 10.32
CA LEU A 72 -16.48 6.70 9.42
C LEU A 72 -17.02 6.43 8.00
N GLU A 73 -16.86 5.21 7.50
CA GLU A 73 -17.41 4.77 6.20
C GLU A 73 -18.95 4.81 6.20
N ALA A 74 -19.60 4.37 7.29
CA ALA A 74 -21.06 4.44 7.44
C ALA A 74 -21.59 5.88 7.35
N ASP A 75 -20.80 6.87 7.77
CA ASP A 75 -21.08 8.30 7.62
C ASP A 75 -20.66 8.85 6.24
N ASN A 76 -20.22 8.01 5.30
CA ASN A 76 -19.68 8.37 3.98
C ASN A 76 -18.46 9.30 4.04
N LEU A 77 -17.66 9.20 5.07
CA LEU A 77 -16.43 9.97 5.24
C LEU A 77 -15.23 9.23 4.63
N GLU A 78 -14.66 9.79 3.57
CA GLU A 78 -13.41 9.27 3.01
C GLU A 78 -12.27 9.45 4.03
N THR A 79 -11.62 8.36 4.36
CA THR A 79 -10.66 8.31 5.47
C THR A 79 -9.30 7.78 5.02
N ILE A 80 -8.23 8.37 5.56
CA ILE A 80 -6.87 7.86 5.45
C ILE A 80 -6.27 7.64 6.84
N VAL A 81 -5.59 6.53 7.05
CA VAL A 81 -4.85 6.24 8.28
C VAL A 81 -3.39 6.62 8.08
N ILE A 82 -2.84 7.39 9.01
CA ILE A 82 -1.42 7.72 9.06
C ILE A 82 -0.81 7.07 10.30
N THR A 83 -0.03 6.03 10.11
CA THR A 83 0.66 5.36 11.21
C THR A 83 1.97 6.07 11.56
N GLU A 84 2.30 6.12 12.84
CA GLU A 84 3.43 6.89 13.35
C GLU A 84 4.77 6.40 12.81
N ASP A 85 4.99 5.10 12.78
CA ASP A 85 6.23 4.51 12.26
C ASP A 85 6.52 4.92 10.81
N ARG A 86 5.48 4.97 9.95
CA ARG A 86 5.62 5.43 8.56
C ARG A 86 5.79 6.94 8.47
N TRP A 87 5.12 7.71 9.33
CA TRP A 87 5.32 9.15 9.39
C TRP A 87 6.76 9.50 9.77
N ARG A 88 7.37 8.74 10.69
CA ARG A 88 8.76 8.91 11.13
C ARG A 88 9.78 8.48 10.06
N THR A 89 9.57 7.31 9.44
CA THR A 89 10.55 6.71 8.51
C THR A 89 10.36 7.11 7.05
N GLN A 90 9.13 7.48 6.64
CA GLN A 90 8.74 7.77 5.27
C GLN A 90 7.98 9.10 5.14
N GLY A 91 8.35 10.09 5.95
CA GLY A 91 7.58 11.34 6.14
C GLY A 91 7.22 12.06 4.85
N ASP A 92 8.15 12.21 3.91
CA ASP A 92 7.87 12.90 2.64
C ASP A 92 6.86 12.15 1.78
N MET A 93 6.96 10.82 1.73
CA MET A 93 6.00 9.96 1.03
C MET A 93 4.61 10.05 1.69
N MET A 94 4.55 10.02 3.04
CA MET A 94 3.30 10.12 3.78
C MET A 94 2.62 11.48 3.56
N ARG A 95 3.38 12.56 3.61
CA ARG A 95 2.89 13.93 3.32
C ARG A 95 2.34 14.04 1.89
N ALA A 96 3.08 13.53 0.91
CA ALA A 96 2.63 13.56 -0.49
C ALA A 96 1.35 12.73 -0.71
N ARG A 97 1.23 11.56 -0.06
CA ARG A 97 0.02 10.73 -0.12
C ARG A 97 -1.16 11.41 0.58
N LEU A 98 -0.93 12.00 1.73
CA LEU A 98 -1.95 12.76 2.45
C LEU A 98 -2.48 13.92 1.59
N LEU A 99 -1.60 14.70 0.97
CA LEU A 99 -2.00 15.76 0.06
C LEU A 99 -2.77 15.24 -1.16
N ALA A 100 -2.35 14.10 -1.73
CA ALA A 100 -3.06 13.48 -2.85
C ALA A 100 -4.46 12.97 -2.45
N HIS A 101 -4.62 12.44 -1.23
CA HIS A 101 -5.93 12.08 -0.66
C HIS A 101 -6.81 13.33 -0.48
N LEU A 102 -6.24 14.47 -0.13
CA LEU A 102 -6.90 15.76 -0.01
C LEU A 102 -7.01 16.52 -1.36
N GLU A 103 -6.89 15.80 -2.49
CA GLU A 103 -7.02 16.31 -3.87
C GLU A 103 -5.96 17.36 -4.28
N ARG A 104 -4.87 17.45 -3.54
CA ARG A 104 -3.77 18.36 -3.86
C ARG A 104 -2.63 17.61 -4.55
N PHE A 105 -2.67 17.62 -5.90
CA PHE A 105 -1.70 16.95 -6.78
C PHE A 105 -1.65 17.59 -8.17
N THR A 106 -0.58 17.31 -8.90
CA THR A 106 -0.49 17.63 -10.33
C THR A 106 -1.08 16.47 -11.15
N SER A 107 -2.04 16.78 -12.03
CA SER A 107 -2.65 15.79 -12.91
C SER A 107 -1.82 15.54 -14.17
N LEU A 108 -1.56 14.27 -14.47
CA LEU A 108 -0.96 13.82 -15.72
C LEU A 108 -1.88 12.79 -16.37
N TYR A 109 -2.07 12.88 -17.68
CA TYR A 109 -2.83 11.90 -18.43
C TYR A 109 -1.90 10.86 -19.09
N ALA A 110 -2.20 9.59 -18.92
CA ALA A 110 -1.39 8.49 -19.47
C ALA A 110 -1.27 8.53 -21.00
N ARG A 111 -2.18 9.22 -21.74
CA ARG A 111 -2.04 9.46 -23.17
C ARG A 111 -0.78 10.26 -23.54
N ASN A 112 -0.31 11.10 -22.61
CA ASN A 112 0.91 11.90 -22.75
C ASN A 112 2.16 11.16 -22.26
N CYS A 113 2.06 9.84 -22.08
CA CYS A 113 3.13 8.99 -21.60
C CYS A 113 3.31 7.78 -22.51
N TYR A 114 4.48 7.16 -22.46
CA TYR A 114 4.75 5.87 -23.08
C TYR A 114 5.29 4.88 -22.05
N VAL A 115 5.12 3.57 -22.32
CA VAL A 115 5.60 2.49 -21.47
C VAL A 115 6.79 1.83 -22.14
N LYS A 116 7.85 1.60 -21.38
CA LYS A 116 8.97 0.72 -21.77
C LYS A 116 9.39 -0.21 -20.66
N LYS A 117 10.03 -1.34 -21.01
CA LYS A 117 10.71 -2.18 -20.04
C LYS A 117 11.90 -1.43 -19.46
N ILE A 118 12.14 -1.62 -18.18
CA ILE A 118 13.24 -0.97 -17.45
C ILE A 118 14.11 -2.00 -16.75
N GLU A 119 15.35 -1.64 -16.49
CA GLU A 119 16.32 -2.45 -15.78
C GLU A 119 15.97 -2.56 -14.29
N LYS A 120 16.54 -3.60 -13.65
CA LYS A 120 16.30 -3.90 -12.23
C LYS A 120 16.64 -2.72 -11.33
N ASP A 121 17.80 -2.11 -11.55
CA ASP A 121 18.28 -1.05 -10.66
C ASP A 121 17.44 0.21 -10.78
N VAL A 122 17.01 0.58 -11.99
CA VAL A 122 16.07 1.70 -12.22
C VAL A 122 14.74 1.47 -11.50
N ALA A 123 14.17 0.26 -11.61
CA ALA A 123 12.92 -0.08 -10.93
C ALA A 123 13.09 -0.06 -9.41
N ARG A 124 14.19 -0.63 -8.89
CA ARG A 124 14.50 -0.69 -7.48
C ARG A 124 14.68 0.70 -6.88
N GLU A 125 15.48 1.54 -7.49
CA GLU A 125 15.70 2.93 -7.02
C GLU A 125 14.39 3.69 -6.94
N PHE A 126 13.58 3.64 -8.00
CA PHE A 126 12.29 4.30 -8.03
C PHE A 126 11.33 3.79 -6.95
N LEU A 127 11.22 2.47 -6.78
CA LEU A 127 10.32 1.86 -5.80
C LEU A 127 10.78 2.08 -4.36
N MET A 128 12.07 2.06 -4.10
CA MET A 128 12.61 2.38 -2.76
C MET A 128 12.29 3.82 -2.34
N ALA A 129 12.30 4.75 -3.30
CA ALA A 129 11.97 6.15 -3.04
C ALA A 129 10.45 6.43 -2.96
N ASN A 130 9.60 5.66 -3.67
CA ASN A 130 8.21 6.05 -3.92
C ASN A 130 7.15 5.01 -3.51
N HIS A 131 7.54 3.85 -2.98
CA HIS A 131 6.60 2.82 -2.55
C HIS A 131 6.83 2.45 -1.08
N SER A 132 5.78 2.46 -0.26
CA SER A 132 5.87 2.25 1.20
C SER A 132 6.48 0.90 1.63
N TYR A 133 6.40 -0.12 0.78
CA TYR A 133 7.06 -1.41 0.97
C TYR A 133 8.32 -1.58 0.12
N GLY A 134 8.80 -0.52 -0.52
CA GLY A 134 9.99 -0.55 -1.38
C GLY A 134 9.88 -1.52 -2.56
N ASP A 135 11.04 -2.01 -3.02
CA ASP A 135 11.14 -3.00 -4.10
C ASP A 135 10.73 -4.41 -3.62
N ALA A 136 10.41 -5.26 -4.57
CA ALA A 136 10.09 -6.66 -4.33
C ALA A 136 10.65 -7.56 -5.44
N ALA A 137 10.83 -8.85 -5.13
CA ALA A 137 11.23 -9.84 -6.13
C ALA A 137 10.21 -9.88 -7.28
N CYS A 138 10.65 -9.60 -8.50
CA CYS A 138 9.82 -9.55 -9.68
C CYS A 138 10.58 -9.99 -10.93
N ARG A 139 9.84 -10.41 -11.97
CA ARG A 139 10.42 -10.79 -13.26
C ARG A 139 10.29 -9.67 -14.29
N TYR A 140 9.14 -9.00 -14.31
CA TYR A 140 8.82 -8.00 -15.33
C TYR A 140 8.75 -6.63 -14.67
N ARG A 141 9.37 -5.63 -15.33
CA ARG A 141 9.48 -4.25 -14.85
C ARG A 141 9.16 -3.31 -15.98
N TYR A 142 8.22 -2.41 -15.74
CA TYR A 142 7.79 -1.40 -16.71
C TYR A 142 7.90 -0.02 -16.08
N GLY A 143 8.44 0.91 -16.83
CA GLY A 143 8.42 2.34 -16.52
C GLY A 143 7.41 3.06 -17.40
N LEU A 144 6.69 4.00 -16.82
CA LEU A 144 5.86 4.96 -17.51
C LEU A 144 6.62 6.28 -17.61
N TYR A 145 6.82 6.76 -18.82
CA TYR A 145 7.62 7.96 -19.11
C TYR A 145 6.74 9.04 -19.70
N ARG A 146 6.89 10.26 -19.19
CA ARG A 146 6.23 11.45 -19.74
C ARG A 146 6.94 11.92 -21.00
N ASN A 147 6.17 12.29 -22.03
CA ASN A 147 6.61 12.57 -23.41
C ASN A 147 7.05 14.04 -23.63
N ASP A 148 7.64 14.70 -22.66
CA ASP A 148 7.97 16.13 -22.73
C ASP A 148 9.48 16.43 -22.92
N SER A 149 10.29 15.38 -23.05
CA SER A 149 11.72 15.46 -23.33
C SER A 149 12.16 14.27 -24.20
N GLU A 150 13.30 14.38 -24.87
CA GLU A 150 13.84 13.36 -25.78
C GLU A 150 14.01 12.01 -25.10
N ASP A 151 14.47 11.98 -23.83
CA ASP A 151 14.64 10.76 -23.03
C ASP A 151 13.40 10.40 -22.21
N GLY A 152 12.43 11.30 -22.09
CA GLY A 152 11.27 11.18 -21.22
C GLY A 152 11.62 11.24 -19.73
N VAL A 153 10.65 11.58 -18.89
CA VAL A 153 10.77 11.54 -17.43
C VAL A 153 10.04 10.33 -16.89
N LEU A 154 10.71 9.47 -16.13
CA LEU A 154 10.11 8.32 -15.46
C LEU A 154 9.14 8.82 -14.38
N VAL A 155 7.84 8.57 -14.54
CA VAL A 155 6.80 9.08 -13.67
C VAL A 155 6.07 7.98 -12.88
N ALA A 156 6.15 6.72 -13.31
CA ALA A 156 5.64 5.58 -12.56
C ALA A 156 6.36 4.29 -12.92
N VAL A 157 6.35 3.34 -11.98
CA VAL A 157 6.89 1.98 -12.16
C VAL A 157 5.82 0.96 -11.77
N ALA A 158 5.71 -0.10 -12.58
CA ALA A 158 4.93 -1.30 -12.28
C ALA A 158 5.80 -2.55 -12.40
N THR A 159 5.64 -3.48 -11.46
CA THR A 159 6.40 -4.74 -11.48
C THR A 159 5.48 -5.94 -11.33
N PHE A 160 5.84 -7.05 -12.00
CA PHE A 160 5.09 -8.30 -11.99
C PHE A 160 5.99 -9.49 -11.69
N SER A 161 5.45 -10.49 -10.99
CA SER A 161 6.15 -11.68 -10.57
C SER A 161 6.52 -12.62 -11.74
N ASN A 162 7.23 -13.69 -11.42
CA ASN A 162 7.24 -14.88 -12.29
C ASN A 162 5.85 -15.53 -12.37
N ALA A 163 5.62 -16.30 -13.44
CA ALA A 163 4.44 -17.14 -13.54
C ALA A 163 4.40 -18.16 -12.40
N ARG A 164 3.28 -18.22 -11.70
CA ARG A 164 2.90 -19.37 -10.88
C ARG A 164 2.05 -20.27 -11.76
N LYS A 165 2.56 -21.49 -12.07
CA LYS A 165 1.84 -22.47 -12.86
C LYS A 165 1.07 -23.40 -11.94
N TRP A 166 -0.20 -23.63 -12.25
CA TRP A 166 -1.03 -24.58 -11.55
C TRP A 166 -1.97 -25.27 -12.54
N GLN A 167 -2.41 -26.49 -12.21
CA GLN A 167 -3.25 -27.28 -13.09
C GLN A 167 -4.72 -27.08 -12.74
N LYS A 168 -5.56 -26.95 -13.77
CA LYS A 168 -7.00 -27.02 -13.65
C LYS A 168 -7.54 -27.91 -14.79
N GLY A 169 -7.92 -29.14 -14.45
CA GLY A 169 -8.15 -30.17 -15.45
C GLY A 169 -6.90 -30.40 -16.30
N ASP A 170 -7.05 -30.41 -17.61
CA ASP A 170 -5.94 -30.62 -18.56
C ASP A 170 -5.18 -29.29 -18.89
N LYS A 171 -5.62 -28.15 -18.36
CA LYS A 171 -5.02 -26.85 -18.65
C LYS A 171 -3.98 -26.47 -17.60
N THR A 172 -2.82 -25.98 -18.05
CA THR A 172 -1.83 -25.31 -17.20
C THR A 172 -2.08 -23.81 -17.20
N ILE A 173 -2.49 -23.26 -16.08
CA ILE A 173 -2.77 -21.84 -15.92
C ILE A 173 -1.51 -21.11 -15.48
N ARG A 174 -1.20 -20.00 -16.15
CA ARG A 174 -0.07 -19.10 -15.83
C ARG A 174 -0.61 -17.87 -15.12
N SER A 175 -0.56 -17.89 -13.79
CA SER A 175 -0.98 -16.81 -12.91
C SER A 175 0.20 -15.93 -12.55
N TYR A 176 0.02 -14.61 -12.56
CA TYR A 176 1.02 -13.63 -12.22
C TYR A 176 0.54 -12.72 -11.11
N GLU A 177 1.46 -12.16 -10.35
CA GLU A 177 1.15 -11.14 -9.35
C GLU A 177 1.64 -9.77 -9.83
N TRP A 178 0.75 -8.77 -9.83
CA TRP A 178 1.15 -7.38 -9.91
C TRP A 178 1.71 -6.96 -8.55
N THR A 179 3.04 -7.02 -8.40
CA THR A 179 3.70 -6.94 -7.10
C THR A 179 3.80 -5.53 -6.56
N ARG A 180 4.09 -4.54 -7.43
CA ARG A 180 4.24 -3.12 -7.05
C ARG A 180 3.74 -2.19 -8.13
N TYR A 181 3.19 -1.08 -7.68
CA TYR A 181 2.95 0.11 -8.49
C TYR A 181 3.24 1.36 -7.65
N ALA A 182 4.04 2.26 -8.18
CA ALA A 182 4.25 3.57 -7.59
C ALA A 182 4.32 4.63 -8.68
N SER A 183 3.87 5.84 -8.36
CA SER A 183 4.07 7.06 -9.16
C SER A 183 4.89 8.08 -8.38
N LEU A 184 5.42 9.08 -9.05
CA LEU A 184 6.11 10.18 -8.40
C LEU A 184 5.19 10.86 -7.38
N PRO A 185 5.71 11.28 -6.22
CA PRO A 185 4.96 12.01 -5.20
C PRO A 185 4.31 13.28 -5.77
N GLY A 186 3.13 13.61 -5.27
CA GLY A 186 2.38 14.79 -5.72
C GLY A 186 1.85 14.73 -7.15
N MET A 187 1.91 13.57 -7.82
CA MET A 187 1.42 13.39 -9.17
C MET A 187 0.33 12.31 -9.24
N ARG A 188 -0.81 12.61 -9.85
CA ARG A 188 -1.87 11.66 -10.15
C ARG A 188 -1.90 11.38 -11.66
N ILE A 189 -1.64 10.12 -12.03
CA ILE A 189 -1.56 9.72 -13.44
C ILE A 189 -2.85 9.02 -13.85
N SER A 190 -3.77 9.78 -14.44
CA SER A 190 -5.06 9.25 -14.91
C SER A 190 -4.83 8.23 -16.04
N GLY A 191 -5.29 6.99 -15.82
CA GLY A 191 -5.11 5.87 -16.75
C GLY A 191 -3.71 5.25 -16.74
N GLY A 192 -2.78 5.68 -15.86
CA GLY A 192 -1.40 5.18 -15.80
C GLY A 192 -1.33 3.68 -15.52
N MET A 193 -2.01 3.23 -14.45
CA MET A 193 -2.09 1.81 -14.09
C MET A 193 -2.63 0.97 -15.25
N GLY A 194 -3.74 1.39 -15.86
CA GLY A 194 -4.37 0.66 -16.98
C GLY A 194 -3.46 0.59 -18.20
N LYS A 195 -2.68 1.63 -18.51
CA LYS A 195 -1.72 1.63 -19.62
C LYS A 195 -0.58 0.64 -19.39
N MET A 196 -0.04 0.57 -18.16
CA MET A 196 1.03 -0.35 -17.80
C MET A 196 0.54 -1.80 -17.73
N LEU A 197 -0.68 -2.02 -17.20
CA LEU A 197 -1.34 -3.33 -17.21
C LEU A 197 -1.53 -3.87 -18.63
N LYS A 198 -2.03 -3.04 -19.55
CA LYS A 198 -2.19 -3.40 -20.96
C LYS A 198 -0.84 -3.74 -21.63
N ALA A 199 0.22 -3.01 -21.31
CA ALA A 199 1.56 -3.30 -21.81
C ALA A 199 2.06 -4.68 -21.33
N PHE A 200 1.89 -5.01 -20.05
CA PHE A 200 2.21 -6.32 -19.49
C PHE A 200 1.39 -7.44 -20.15
N ILE A 201 0.07 -7.27 -20.25
CA ILE A 201 -0.82 -8.28 -20.87
C ILE A 201 -0.40 -8.54 -22.32
N LYS A 202 -0.12 -7.49 -23.09
CA LYS A 202 0.33 -7.61 -24.49
C LYS A 202 1.66 -8.37 -24.62
N ASP A 203 2.59 -8.12 -23.72
CA ASP A 203 3.94 -8.68 -23.74
C ASP A 203 3.99 -10.14 -23.27
N VAL A 204 3.23 -10.50 -22.24
CA VAL A 204 3.34 -11.76 -21.52
C VAL A 204 2.20 -12.71 -21.81
N GLN A 205 1.02 -12.18 -22.17
CA GLN A 205 -0.21 -12.96 -22.41
C GLN A 205 -0.53 -13.90 -21.22
N PRO A 206 -0.72 -13.37 -20.00
CA PRO A 206 -1.03 -14.15 -18.83
C PRO A 206 -2.44 -14.74 -18.92
N ASP A 207 -2.70 -15.85 -18.21
CA ASP A 207 -4.05 -16.40 -18.07
C ASP A 207 -4.84 -15.64 -17.00
N ASP A 208 -4.18 -15.22 -15.93
CA ASP A 208 -4.72 -14.32 -14.94
C ASP A 208 -3.62 -13.46 -14.26
N ILE A 209 -4.07 -12.40 -13.62
CA ILE A 209 -3.23 -11.50 -12.82
C ILE A 209 -3.91 -11.29 -11.48
N MET A 210 -3.19 -11.48 -10.38
CA MET A 210 -3.66 -11.12 -9.04
C MET A 210 -2.89 -9.93 -8.48
N SER A 211 -3.49 -9.21 -7.56
CA SER A 211 -2.86 -8.14 -6.80
C SER A 211 -3.49 -7.99 -5.43
N TYR A 212 -2.87 -7.18 -4.58
CA TYR A 212 -3.33 -6.92 -3.23
C TYR A 212 -3.48 -5.42 -3.00
N ALA A 213 -4.62 -5.01 -2.46
CA ALA A 213 -4.84 -3.66 -1.94
C ALA A 213 -4.64 -3.68 -0.43
N ASP A 214 -3.66 -2.93 0.05
CA ASP A 214 -3.38 -2.76 1.47
C ASP A 214 -4.49 -1.90 2.12
N LEU A 215 -5.20 -2.46 3.10
CA LEU A 215 -6.33 -1.80 3.75
C LEU A 215 -5.93 -0.61 4.64
N GLU A 216 -4.66 -0.41 4.93
CA GLU A 216 -4.19 0.84 5.53
C GLU A 216 -4.31 2.04 4.56
N TRP A 217 -4.35 1.77 3.24
CA TRP A 217 -4.20 2.80 2.22
C TRP A 217 -5.28 2.87 1.16
N SER A 218 -6.00 1.78 0.93
CA SER A 218 -6.89 1.68 -0.22
C SER A 218 -7.90 0.56 -0.08
N GLU A 219 -9.14 0.84 -0.38
CA GLU A 219 -10.19 -0.16 -0.51
C GLU A 219 -10.08 -0.99 -1.80
N GLY A 220 -9.17 -0.62 -2.71
CA GLY A 220 -8.96 -1.34 -3.95
C GLY A 220 -9.85 -0.92 -5.13
N LYS A 221 -10.62 0.18 -5.03
CA LYS A 221 -11.51 0.69 -6.11
C LYS A 221 -10.82 0.80 -7.48
N VAL A 222 -9.52 1.10 -7.51
CA VAL A 222 -8.75 1.17 -8.75
C VAL A 222 -8.64 -0.19 -9.44
N TYR A 223 -8.56 -1.29 -8.70
CA TYR A 223 -8.52 -2.63 -9.29
C TYR A 223 -9.85 -3.01 -9.95
N GLU A 224 -10.96 -2.65 -9.30
CA GLU A 224 -12.31 -2.86 -9.86
C GLU A 224 -12.49 -2.09 -11.18
N GLN A 225 -12.04 -0.84 -11.22
CA GLN A 225 -12.03 -0.02 -12.45
C GLN A 225 -11.16 -0.62 -13.57
N LEU A 226 -10.15 -1.42 -13.23
CA LEU A 226 -9.31 -2.15 -14.17
C LEU A 226 -9.86 -3.53 -14.56
N GLY A 227 -11.04 -3.90 -14.04
CA GLY A 227 -11.71 -5.16 -14.33
C GLY A 227 -11.29 -6.33 -13.43
N PHE A 228 -10.54 -6.06 -12.36
CA PHE A 228 -10.27 -7.08 -11.36
C PHE A 228 -11.52 -7.30 -10.48
N VAL A 229 -11.67 -8.54 -10.00
CA VAL A 229 -12.73 -8.93 -9.08
C VAL A 229 -12.12 -9.23 -7.72
N LEU A 230 -12.77 -8.80 -6.65
CA LEU A 230 -12.40 -9.16 -5.29
C LEU A 230 -12.54 -10.69 -5.11
N GLU A 231 -11.44 -11.37 -4.80
CA GLU A 231 -11.38 -12.82 -4.64
C GLU A 231 -11.37 -13.24 -3.16
N GLY A 232 -10.91 -12.39 -2.28
CA GLY A 232 -10.82 -12.68 -0.85
C GLY A 232 -10.00 -11.64 -0.09
N LYS A 233 -9.72 -11.97 1.17
CA LYS A 233 -8.89 -11.14 2.05
C LYS A 233 -7.63 -11.89 2.47
N LYS A 234 -6.55 -11.16 2.66
CA LYS A 234 -5.34 -11.67 3.30
C LYS A 234 -5.35 -11.21 4.75
N GLU A 235 -5.08 -12.15 5.63
CA GLU A 235 -5.05 -11.90 7.06
C GLU A 235 -4.09 -10.78 7.46
N PRO A 236 -4.39 -10.05 8.54
CA PRO A 236 -3.49 -9.08 9.13
C PRO A 236 -2.14 -9.70 9.50
N VAL A 237 -1.09 -8.91 9.41
CA VAL A 237 0.27 -9.31 9.78
C VAL A 237 0.69 -8.52 11.01
N MET A 238 1.26 -9.24 11.99
CA MET A 238 1.86 -8.65 13.17
C MET A 238 3.29 -8.19 12.86
N PHE A 239 3.65 -7.00 13.32
CA PHE A 239 4.98 -6.42 13.19
C PHE A 239 5.54 -6.02 14.55
N VAL A 240 6.86 -6.09 14.66
CA VAL A 240 7.62 -5.36 15.67
C VAL A 240 8.08 -4.05 15.06
N VAL A 241 7.98 -2.98 15.81
CA VAL A 241 8.51 -1.66 15.46
C VAL A 241 9.63 -1.33 16.45
N ASP A 242 10.84 -1.19 15.93
CA ASP A 242 12.03 -0.93 16.74
C ASP A 242 12.14 0.53 17.23
N GLY A 243 13.22 0.85 17.94
CA GLY A 243 13.49 2.20 18.45
C GLY A 243 13.69 3.26 17.38
N GLU A 244 14.05 2.87 16.16
CA GLU A 244 14.23 3.73 14.98
C GLU A 244 12.99 3.74 14.07
N TRP A 245 11.86 3.22 14.54
CA TRP A 245 10.59 3.10 13.83
C TRP A 245 10.61 2.15 12.64
N GLY A 246 11.61 1.28 12.51
CA GLY A 246 11.66 0.21 11.52
C GLY A 246 10.58 -0.83 11.80
N ARG A 247 9.79 -1.20 10.78
CA ARG A 247 8.70 -2.19 10.86
C ARG A 247 9.16 -3.53 10.33
N PHE A 248 9.14 -4.58 11.17
CA PHE A 248 9.57 -5.94 10.83
C PHE A 248 8.44 -6.95 11.12
N PRO A 249 8.06 -7.83 10.17
CA PRO A 249 7.02 -8.81 10.42
C PRO A 249 7.46 -9.83 11.48
N VAL A 250 6.58 -10.10 12.44
CA VAL A 250 6.78 -11.15 13.43
C VAL A 250 6.63 -12.50 12.74
N LYS A 251 7.65 -13.35 12.81
CA LYS A 251 7.51 -14.76 12.47
C LYS A 251 6.84 -15.44 13.66
N LEU A 252 5.58 -15.81 13.54
CA LEU A 252 4.95 -16.74 14.46
C LEU A 252 5.77 -18.02 14.41
N GLY A 253 6.47 -18.36 15.52
CA GLY A 253 7.20 -19.60 15.65
C GLY A 253 6.21 -20.75 15.45
N MET A 254 6.44 -21.59 14.44
CA MET A 254 5.79 -22.90 14.35
C MET A 254 6.31 -23.75 15.52
N THR A 255 5.67 -23.65 16.67
CA THR A 255 5.73 -24.69 17.71
C THR A 255 4.80 -25.81 17.29
N GLU A 256 5.18 -26.56 16.27
CA GLU A 256 4.85 -27.97 16.00
C GLU A 256 5.38 -28.32 14.62
N VAL A 257 6.58 -28.90 14.58
CA VAL A 257 7.09 -29.58 13.40
C VAL A 257 6.31 -30.90 13.26
N LYS A 258 5.35 -30.95 12.33
CA LYS A 258 4.88 -32.25 11.85
C LYS A 258 5.95 -32.86 10.97
N PRO A 259 6.41 -34.09 11.23
CA PRO A 259 7.42 -34.73 10.41
C PRO A 259 6.85 -35.01 9.01
N GLY A 260 7.45 -34.44 7.96
CA GLY A 260 7.18 -34.78 6.58
C GLY A 260 6.79 -33.64 5.60
N MET A 261 6.89 -32.38 5.94
CA MET A 261 6.66 -31.29 4.98
C MET A 261 7.97 -30.58 4.60
N THR A 262 8.34 -30.70 3.34
CA THR A 262 9.41 -29.98 2.66
C THR A 262 9.17 -28.47 2.72
N GLU A 263 10.22 -27.71 3.01
CA GLU A 263 10.25 -26.24 3.09
C GLU A 263 9.61 -25.57 1.87
N VAL A 264 8.52 -24.83 2.10
CA VAL A 264 8.02 -23.84 1.14
C VAL A 264 8.81 -22.55 1.34
N LYS A 265 9.80 -22.30 0.48
CA LYS A 265 10.45 -20.98 0.39
C LYS A 265 9.44 -19.92 -0.07
N LEU A 266 8.78 -19.22 0.85
CA LEU A 266 8.22 -17.91 0.57
C LEU A 266 9.40 -16.93 0.40
N GLY A 267 9.48 -16.29 -0.77
CA GLY A 267 10.44 -15.22 -1.02
C GLY A 267 10.12 -13.99 -0.16
N MET A 268 10.69 -13.94 1.02
CA MET A 268 10.71 -12.78 1.90
C MET A 268 12.15 -12.33 2.05
N THR A 269 12.38 -11.02 1.93
CA THR A 269 13.61 -10.32 2.27
C THR A 269 14.12 -10.79 3.63
N GLU A 270 15.43 -11.02 3.72
CA GLU A 270 16.13 -11.50 4.92
C GLU A 270 15.69 -10.72 6.16
N VAL A 271 15.09 -11.43 7.09
CA VAL A 271 14.91 -10.96 8.46
C VAL A 271 16.27 -11.05 9.13
N LYS A 272 16.78 -9.93 9.64
CA LYS A 272 17.99 -9.95 10.48
C LYS A 272 17.79 -11.00 11.59
N PRO A 273 18.71 -11.98 11.74
CA PRO A 273 18.64 -12.91 12.86
C PRO A 273 19.02 -12.16 14.14
N GLY A 274 18.13 -12.14 15.12
CA GLY A 274 18.49 -11.63 16.43
C GLY A 274 17.45 -10.86 17.23
N ILE A 275 16.15 -10.96 16.93
CA ILE A 275 15.13 -10.44 17.86
C ILE A 275 14.83 -11.57 18.85
N THR A 276 15.55 -11.56 19.98
CA THR A 276 15.25 -12.36 21.17
C THR A 276 14.28 -11.59 22.06
N ASP A 277 13.33 -12.30 22.67
CA ASP A 277 12.46 -11.79 23.74
C ASP A 277 13.22 -10.89 24.71
N GLY A 278 12.79 -9.61 24.84
CA GLY A 278 13.20 -8.76 25.95
C GLY A 278 14.01 -7.51 25.63
N MET A 279 14.01 -6.95 24.42
CA MET A 279 14.59 -5.63 24.18
C MET A 279 13.65 -4.53 24.71
N THR A 280 14.10 -3.77 25.69
CA THR A 280 13.41 -2.59 26.24
C THR A 280 13.21 -1.56 25.13
N GLY A 281 11.95 -1.30 24.72
CA GLY A 281 11.58 -0.28 23.74
C GLY A 281 10.96 -0.81 22.44
N GLU A 282 10.72 -2.10 22.29
CA GLU A 282 9.98 -2.66 21.17
C GLU A 282 8.48 -2.34 21.32
N ARG A 283 7.88 -1.99 20.21
CA ARG A 283 6.44 -1.77 20.08
C ARG A 283 5.87 -2.75 19.07
N TYR A 284 4.62 -3.07 19.22
CA TYR A 284 3.93 -3.98 18.31
C TYR A 284 2.90 -3.22 17.50
N PHE A 285 2.71 -3.66 16.27
CA PHE A 285 1.71 -3.12 15.37
C PHE A 285 1.11 -4.25 14.52
N GLN A 286 -0.20 -4.33 14.46
CA GLN A 286 -0.90 -5.23 13.54
C GLN A 286 -1.56 -4.41 12.43
N ASN A 287 -1.24 -4.73 11.17
CA ASN A 287 -1.86 -4.09 10.04
C ASN A 287 -3.32 -4.56 9.83
N LEU A 288 -4.04 -3.91 8.93
CA LEU A 288 -5.44 -4.24 8.65
C LEU A 288 -5.61 -5.41 7.67
N GLY A 289 -4.51 -5.96 7.14
CA GLY A 289 -4.53 -6.96 6.08
C GLY A 289 -4.66 -6.36 4.69
N SER A 290 -5.08 -7.16 3.72
CA SER A 290 -5.21 -6.72 2.33
C SER A 290 -6.38 -7.39 1.63
N ASN A 291 -7.04 -6.68 0.74
CA ASN A 291 -7.97 -7.26 -0.21
C ASN A 291 -7.22 -7.90 -1.37
N LYS A 292 -7.56 -9.12 -1.71
CA LYS A 292 -7.01 -9.86 -2.86
C LYS A 292 -7.90 -9.71 -4.07
N TYR A 293 -7.34 -9.23 -5.15
CA TYR A 293 -8.02 -9.01 -6.43
C TYR A 293 -7.46 -9.91 -7.52
N ARG A 294 -8.33 -10.38 -8.44
CA ARG A 294 -7.92 -11.17 -9.60
C ARG A 294 -8.58 -10.67 -10.88
N LEU A 295 -7.78 -10.53 -11.94
CA LEU A 295 -8.20 -10.32 -13.31
C LEU A 295 -8.00 -11.61 -14.11
N LYS A 296 -9.08 -12.28 -14.50
CA LYS A 296 -9.05 -13.43 -15.42
C LYS A 296 -9.02 -12.90 -16.86
N LEU A 297 -8.14 -13.46 -17.67
CA LEU A 297 -7.93 -13.07 -19.07
C LEU A 297 -8.23 -14.21 -20.04
N THR A 298 -8.29 -15.43 -19.54
CA THR A 298 -8.71 -16.62 -20.29
C THR A 298 -9.78 -17.37 -19.49
N ASP A 299 -10.66 -18.10 -20.20
CA ASP A 299 -11.65 -18.95 -19.56
C ASP A 299 -10.99 -20.25 -19.08
N TYR A 300 -10.90 -20.35 -17.78
CA TYR A 300 -10.56 -21.57 -17.07
C TYR A 300 -11.53 -21.72 -15.91
N GLU A 301 -12.65 -22.39 -16.14
CA GLU A 301 -13.58 -22.76 -15.09
C GLU A 301 -13.17 -24.05 -14.38
#